data_b20d02a0975f177832de4bca6ae34828
#
_entry.id   b20d02a0975f177832de4bca6ae34828
#
_cell.length_a   1.000
_cell.length_b   1.000
_cell.length_c   1.000
_cell.angle_alpha   90.00
_cell.angle_beta   90.00
_cell.angle_gamma   90.00
#
_symmetry.space_group_name_H-M   'P 1'
#
loop_
_entity.id
_entity.type
_entity.pdbx_description
1 polymer ?
#
loop_
_entity_poly.entity_id
_entity_poly.type
_entity_poly.pdbx_seq_one_letter_code
_entity_poly.pdbx_strand_id
1 'polypeptide(L)'
;KNGEDTVYAVSGRHCESGDLLVKEAMLPSDTESGDILMSTSTGAYTFAMASNYNRVPKSGVVAVSSSGVVELVNRQSFQDTFINDI
;
A
#
# COMPACT_ATOMS: atom_id res chain seq x y z
N LYS A 1 -10.35 -5.84 15.86
CA LYS A 1 -10.15 -4.96 17.02
C LYS A 1 -11.48 -4.61 17.67
N ASN A 2 -11.47 -4.29 18.95
CA ASN A 2 -12.68 -4.10 19.75
C ASN A 2 -12.98 -2.64 20.11
N GLY A 3 -12.15 -1.70 19.70
CA GLY A 3 -12.36 -0.28 19.96
C GLY A 3 -13.56 0.28 19.22
N GLU A 4 -14.12 1.37 19.70
CA GLU A 4 -15.18 2.10 19.02
C GLU A 4 -14.62 2.74 17.74
N ASP A 5 -15.47 2.88 16.72
CA ASP A 5 -15.04 3.52 15.47
C ASP A 5 -14.66 4.98 15.69
N THR A 6 -13.52 5.35 15.16
CA THR A 6 -12.95 6.68 15.22
C THR A 6 -12.54 7.11 13.82
N VAL A 7 -12.61 8.40 13.54
CA VAL A 7 -12.23 8.93 12.23
C VAL A 7 -10.71 9.09 12.15
N TYR A 8 -10.12 8.50 11.13
CA TYR A 8 -8.68 8.60 10.82
C TYR A 8 -8.48 9.12 9.41
N ALA A 9 -7.36 9.79 9.18
CA ALA A 9 -6.84 9.97 7.83
C ALA A 9 -5.79 8.89 7.58
N VAL A 10 -5.85 8.26 6.42
CA VAL A 10 -4.88 7.22 6.03
C VAL A 10 -4.01 7.77 4.93
N SER A 11 -2.71 7.88 5.18
CA SER A 11 -1.74 8.38 4.22
C SER A 11 -0.64 7.35 3.99
N GLY A 12 0.06 7.49 2.87
CA GLY A 12 1.29 6.75 2.62
C GLY A 12 2.48 7.36 3.36
N ARG A 13 3.67 6.88 3.06
CA ARG A 13 4.91 7.29 3.73
C ARG A 13 5.74 8.29 2.95
N HIS A 14 5.27 8.73 1.79
CA HIS A 14 6.03 9.64 0.93
C HIS A 14 5.90 11.10 1.40
N CYS A 15 6.94 11.88 1.18
CA CYS A 15 6.95 13.32 1.43
C CYS A 15 6.22 14.06 0.30
N GLU A 16 4.94 13.77 0.13
CA GLU A 16 4.15 14.28 -0.97
C GLU A 16 2.69 14.43 -0.51
N SER A 17 2.10 15.60 -0.72
CA SER A 17 0.75 15.89 -0.23
C SER A 17 -0.34 15.03 -0.88
N GLY A 18 -0.07 14.52 -2.09
CA GLY A 18 -0.97 13.61 -2.79
C GLY A 18 -0.96 12.18 -2.27
N ASP A 19 -0.05 11.85 -1.36
CA ASP A 19 0.05 10.51 -0.78
C ASP A 19 -0.94 10.31 0.36
N LEU A 20 -2.19 10.64 0.09
CA LEU A 20 -3.30 10.49 1.02
C LEU A 20 -4.29 9.49 0.44
N LEU A 21 -4.41 8.34 1.08
CA LEU A 21 -5.25 7.25 0.61
C LEU A 21 -6.73 7.50 0.94
N VAL A 22 -7.02 7.89 2.18
CA VAL A 22 -8.39 8.16 2.63
C VAL A 22 -8.36 9.33 3.60
N LYS A 23 -9.19 10.36 3.34
CA LYS A 23 -9.29 11.52 4.22
C LYS A 23 -9.99 11.21 5.53
N GLU A 24 -11.05 10.41 5.46
CA GLU A 24 -11.88 10.06 6.61
C GLU A 24 -12.17 8.57 6.55
N ALA A 25 -11.46 7.80 7.33
CA ALA A 25 -11.68 6.37 7.47
C ALA A 25 -12.18 6.05 8.86
N MET A 26 -13.25 5.27 8.96
CA MET A 26 -13.77 4.81 10.23
C MET A 26 -13.06 3.53 10.62
N LEU A 27 -12.20 3.61 11.60
CA LEU A 27 -11.40 2.48 12.10
C LEU A 27 -11.57 2.38 13.61
N PRO A 28 -11.33 1.19 14.19
CA PRO A 28 -11.36 1.03 15.65
C PRO A 28 -10.40 2.00 16.34
N SER A 29 -10.80 2.54 17.47
CA SER A 29 -9.98 3.51 18.22
C SER A 29 -8.68 2.92 18.76
N ASP A 30 -8.59 1.59 18.87
CA ASP A 30 -7.39 0.87 19.31
C ASP A 30 -6.48 0.48 18.13
N THR A 31 -6.70 1.06 16.96
CA THR A 31 -5.79 0.90 15.81
C THR A 31 -4.42 1.46 16.14
N GLU A 32 -3.36 0.69 15.86
CA GLU A 32 -2.00 1.02 16.24
C GLU A 32 -0.97 0.62 15.17
N SER A 33 0.25 1.08 15.36
CA SER A 33 1.37 0.70 14.50
C SER A 33 1.55 -0.82 14.46
N GLY A 34 1.73 -1.36 13.28
CA GLY A 34 1.83 -2.80 13.07
C GLY A 34 0.53 -3.43 12.59
N ASP A 35 -0.59 -2.72 12.71
CA ASP A 35 -1.86 -3.20 12.17
C ASP A 35 -1.84 -3.17 10.65
N ILE A 36 -2.57 -4.12 10.05
CA ILE A 36 -2.70 -4.23 8.61
C ILE A 36 -4.05 -3.64 8.20
N LEU A 37 -4.03 -2.71 7.26
CA LEU A 37 -5.21 -2.13 6.67
C LEU A 37 -5.44 -2.71 5.27
N MET A 38 -6.70 -2.88 4.91
CA MET A 38 -7.07 -3.33 3.58
C MET A 38 -7.98 -2.31 2.92
N SER A 39 -7.62 -1.93 1.68
CA SER A 39 -8.48 -1.09 0.84
C SER A 39 -9.00 -1.94 -0.29
N THR A 40 -10.33 -2.01 -0.43
CA THR A 40 -10.97 -2.81 -1.46
C THR A 40 -11.15 -2.03 -2.75
N SER A 41 -11.31 -2.76 -3.87
CA SER A 41 -11.65 -2.18 -5.18
C SER A 41 -10.65 -1.13 -5.68
N THR A 42 -9.36 -1.33 -5.43
CA THR A 42 -8.30 -0.36 -5.76
C THR A 42 -7.38 -0.82 -6.91
N GLY A 43 -7.54 -2.05 -7.41
CA GLY A 43 -6.58 -2.64 -8.34
C GLY A 43 -6.48 -1.93 -9.69
N ALA A 44 -7.54 -1.30 -10.17
CA ALA A 44 -7.62 -0.80 -11.54
C ALA A 44 -6.54 0.24 -11.87
N TYR A 45 -6.16 1.10 -10.95
CA TYR A 45 -5.19 2.17 -11.20
C TYR A 45 -3.98 2.13 -10.27
N THR A 46 -4.06 1.42 -9.16
CA THR A 46 -3.05 1.51 -8.10
C THR A 46 -1.68 1.04 -8.58
N PHE A 47 -1.59 -0.11 -9.23
CA PHE A 47 -0.30 -0.59 -9.74
C PHE A 47 0.21 0.28 -10.88
N ALA A 48 -0.66 0.66 -11.81
CA ALA A 48 -0.27 1.46 -12.97
C ALA A 48 0.26 2.85 -12.58
N MET A 49 -0.23 3.41 -11.49
CA MET A 49 0.22 4.71 -10.97
C MET A 49 1.38 4.60 -9.98
N ALA A 50 1.78 3.39 -9.61
CA ALA A 50 2.90 3.20 -8.70
C ALA A 50 4.20 3.70 -9.33
N SER A 51 5.09 4.25 -8.51
CA SER A 51 6.37 4.77 -8.95
C SER A 51 7.44 4.49 -7.90
N ASN A 52 8.70 4.75 -8.28
CA ASN A 52 9.81 4.67 -7.34
C ASN A 52 10.14 6.04 -6.71
N TYR A 53 9.13 6.87 -6.47
CA TYR A 53 9.30 8.16 -5.81
C TYR A 53 10.13 8.00 -4.53
N ASN A 54 11.11 8.85 -4.35
CA ASN A 54 12.10 8.76 -3.27
C ASN A 54 12.85 7.42 -3.22
N ARG A 55 12.99 6.74 -4.35
CA ARG A 55 13.66 5.45 -4.48
C ARG A 55 13.05 4.34 -3.61
N VAL A 56 11.76 4.44 -3.34
CA VAL A 56 11.04 3.39 -2.63
C VAL A 56 10.72 2.26 -3.62
N PRO A 57 11.10 1.02 -3.30
CA PRO A 57 10.76 -0.11 -4.15
C PRO A 57 9.25 -0.31 -4.26
N LYS A 58 8.79 -0.69 -5.45
CA LYS A 58 7.38 -1.05 -5.64
C LYS A 58 7.08 -2.38 -4.97
N SER A 59 5.85 -2.50 -4.46
CA SER A 59 5.35 -3.75 -3.88
C SER A 59 5.11 -4.81 -4.94
N GLY A 60 5.12 -6.07 -4.52
CA GLY A 60 4.70 -7.17 -5.36
C GLY A 60 3.19 -7.22 -5.57
N VAL A 61 2.78 -8.04 -6.50
CA VAL A 61 1.36 -8.30 -6.79
C VAL A 61 1.13 -9.80 -6.77
N VAL A 62 0.11 -10.24 -6.06
CA VAL A 62 -0.26 -11.66 -6.01
C VAL A 62 -1.74 -11.83 -6.34
N ALA A 63 -2.08 -12.95 -6.92
CA ALA A 63 -3.45 -13.40 -7.09
C ALA A 63 -3.76 -14.42 -6.00
N VAL A 64 -4.89 -14.24 -5.32
CA VAL A 64 -5.33 -15.14 -4.24
C VAL A 64 -6.65 -15.77 -4.65
N SER A 65 -6.72 -17.09 -4.56
CA SER A 65 -7.94 -17.85 -4.84
C SER A 65 -8.12 -18.92 -3.77
N SER A 66 -9.22 -19.65 -3.84
CA SER A 66 -9.45 -20.77 -2.93
C SER A 66 -8.42 -21.90 -3.09
N SER A 67 -7.72 -21.96 -4.23
CA SER A 67 -6.70 -22.97 -4.51
C SER A 67 -5.28 -22.52 -4.13
N GLY A 68 -5.09 -21.27 -3.70
CA GLY A 68 -3.79 -20.78 -3.25
C GLY A 68 -3.44 -19.40 -3.72
N VAL A 69 -2.16 -19.07 -3.64
CA VAL A 69 -1.59 -17.75 -3.97
C VAL A 69 -0.61 -17.92 -5.13
N VAL A 70 -0.76 -17.09 -6.15
CA VAL A 70 0.16 -17.04 -7.30
C VAL A 70 0.76 -15.66 -7.39
N GLU A 71 2.09 -15.57 -7.45
CA GLU A 71 2.80 -14.32 -7.62
C GLU A 71 2.72 -13.87 -9.08
N LEU A 72 2.24 -12.64 -9.31
CA LEU A 72 2.12 -12.05 -10.65
C LEU A 72 3.25 -11.07 -10.95
N VAL A 73 3.66 -10.27 -9.95
CA VAL A 73 4.73 -9.29 -10.08
C VAL A 73 5.63 -9.40 -8.86
N ASN A 74 6.91 -9.56 -9.09
CA ASN A 74 7.89 -9.64 -8.00
C ASN A 74 8.02 -8.29 -7.29
N ARG A 75 8.19 -8.34 -5.98
CA ARG A 75 8.54 -7.15 -5.20
C ARG A 75 9.90 -6.64 -5.66
N GLN A 76 10.01 -5.34 -5.89
CA GLN A 76 11.29 -4.73 -6.21
C GLN A 76 12.24 -4.74 -5.01
N SER A 77 13.53 -4.90 -5.28
CA SER A 77 14.60 -4.64 -4.33
C SER A 77 15.04 -3.17 -4.43
N PHE A 78 15.86 -2.72 -3.50
CA PHE A 78 16.48 -1.39 -3.61
C PHE A 78 17.32 -1.25 -4.88
N GLN A 79 18.00 -2.31 -5.30
CA GLN A 79 18.81 -2.29 -6.51
C GLN A 79 17.97 -2.02 -7.76
N ASP A 80 16.74 -2.50 -7.80
CA ASP A 80 15.83 -2.28 -8.92
C ASP A 80 15.49 -0.79 -9.10
N THR A 81 15.52 0.00 -8.03
CA THR A 81 15.16 1.42 -8.09
C THR A 81 16.18 2.29 -8.80
N PHE A 82 17.41 1.79 -8.99
CA PHE A 82 18.48 2.54 -9.67
C PHE A 82 19.16 1.74 -10.80
N ILE A 83 18.49 0.71 -11.29
CA ILE A 83 19.04 -0.15 -12.35
C ILE A 83 19.36 0.62 -13.64
N ASN A 84 18.67 1.73 -13.89
CA ASN A 84 18.88 2.58 -15.06
C ASN A 84 19.81 3.77 -14.80
N ASP A 85 20.34 3.89 -13.60
CA ASP A 85 21.29 4.96 -13.30
C ASP A 85 22.66 4.66 -13.95
N ILE A 86 23.30 5.71 -14.41
CA ILE A 86 24.59 5.62 -15.10
C ILE A 86 25.74 5.89 -14.13
#